data_728d51854b4ddcb82f50efccc82c4848
#
_entry.id   728d51854b4ddcb82f50efccc82c4848
#
_cell.length_a   1.000
_cell.length_b   1.000
_cell.length_c   1.000
_cell.angle_alpha   90.00
_cell.angle_beta   90.00
_cell.angle_gamma   90.00
#
_symmetry.space_group_name_H-M   'P 1'
#
loop_
_entity.id
_entity.type
_entity.pdbx_description
1 polymer ?
#
loop_
_entity_poly.entity_id
_entity_poly.type
_entity_poly.pdbx_seq_one_letter_code
_entity_poly.pdbx_strand_id
1 'polypeptide(L)'
;MSYIPTPQQAEELLAKYNKEPFHLQHGQTVSGVMGYFAKKYDPERVEFWKTVGMLHDIDFELYPEMHCVKGIEILRHEGIDESLIRSALSHGYGMTGSPFEPEQMMEKILYAVDELTGLIGAVAIIRRRFF
;
A
#
# COMPACT_ATOMS: atom_id res chain seq x y z
N MET A 1 6.24 0.51 22.05
CA MET A 1 4.92 1.09 21.76
C MET A 1 4.75 1.27 20.26
N SER A 2 3.58 0.90 19.76
CA SER A 2 3.28 1.07 18.35
C SER A 2 2.72 2.47 18.06
N TYR A 3 2.81 2.88 16.81
CA TYR A 3 2.27 4.16 16.39
C TYR A 3 1.73 4.07 14.97
N ILE A 4 0.93 5.07 14.58
CA ILE A 4 0.41 5.19 13.23
C ILE A 4 1.10 6.40 12.59
N PRO A 5 1.94 6.20 11.56
CA PRO A 5 2.64 7.32 10.94
C PRO A 5 1.67 8.21 10.17
N THR A 6 2.04 9.49 10.06
CA THR A 6 1.35 10.39 9.13
C THR A 6 1.68 9.98 7.70
N PRO A 7 0.92 10.44 6.70
CA PRO A 7 1.28 10.16 5.30
C PRO A 7 2.70 10.56 4.94
N GLN A 8 3.20 11.68 5.47
CA GLN A 8 4.57 12.11 5.22
C GLN A 8 5.60 11.18 5.86
N GLN A 9 5.36 10.77 7.10
CA GLN A 9 6.23 9.79 7.76
C GLN A 9 6.21 8.46 7.04
N ALA A 10 5.05 8.06 6.51
CA ALA A 10 4.92 6.83 5.73
C ALA A 10 5.72 6.93 4.43
N GLU A 11 5.71 8.08 3.77
CA GLU A 11 6.50 8.29 2.55
C GLU A 11 7.99 8.16 2.83
N GLU A 12 8.46 8.75 3.95
CA GLU A 12 9.84 8.62 4.36
C GLU A 12 10.22 7.17 4.67
N LEU A 13 9.30 6.44 5.32
CA LEU A 13 9.51 5.05 5.63
C LEU A 13 9.55 4.20 4.36
N LEU A 14 8.65 4.46 3.41
CA LEU A 14 8.67 3.79 2.11
C LEU A 14 10.01 4.00 1.41
N ALA A 15 10.53 5.23 1.40
CA ALA A 15 11.80 5.57 0.77
C ALA A 15 13.00 4.89 1.43
N LYS A 16 12.87 4.53 2.71
CA LYS A 16 13.92 3.79 3.42
C LYS A 16 14.11 2.38 2.84
N TYR A 17 13.03 1.75 2.40
CA TYR A 17 13.04 0.39 1.88
C TYR A 17 12.92 0.30 0.37
N ASN A 18 12.67 1.40 -0.31
CA ASN A 18 12.46 1.42 -1.76
C ASN A 18 13.25 2.58 -2.37
N LYS A 19 14.12 2.27 -3.32
CA LYS A 19 14.96 3.27 -4.00
C LYS A 19 14.53 3.52 -5.43
N GLU A 20 13.79 2.58 -6.03
CA GLU A 20 13.33 2.71 -7.40
C GLU A 20 12.20 3.73 -7.50
N PRO A 21 12.31 4.72 -8.41
CA PRO A 21 11.27 5.74 -8.56
C PRO A 21 9.87 5.15 -8.82
N PHE A 22 9.79 4.01 -9.52
CA PHE A 22 8.53 3.36 -9.82
C PHE A 22 7.79 2.97 -8.53
N HIS A 23 8.50 2.39 -7.56
CA HIS A 23 7.86 1.95 -6.30
C HIS A 23 7.42 3.13 -5.45
N LEU A 24 8.22 4.20 -5.43
CA LEU A 24 7.85 5.41 -4.71
C LEU A 24 6.62 6.07 -5.32
N GLN A 25 6.58 6.15 -6.64
CA GLN A 25 5.46 6.73 -7.36
C GLN A 25 4.17 5.91 -7.18
N HIS A 26 4.29 4.57 -7.21
CA HIS A 26 3.15 3.69 -6.99
C HIS A 26 2.56 3.89 -5.60
N GLY A 27 3.40 3.97 -4.56
CA GLY A 27 2.94 4.24 -3.21
C GLY A 27 2.21 5.58 -3.11
N GLN A 28 2.77 6.62 -3.73
CA GLN A 28 2.15 7.95 -3.74
C GLN A 28 0.82 7.93 -4.48
N THR A 29 0.73 7.23 -5.61
CA THR A 29 -0.49 7.13 -6.40
C THR A 29 -1.59 6.42 -5.62
N VAL A 30 -1.29 5.27 -5.04
CA VAL A 30 -2.28 4.52 -4.26
C VAL A 30 -2.69 5.31 -3.02
N SER A 31 -1.75 5.98 -2.37
CA SER A 31 -2.05 6.87 -1.24
C SER A 31 -3.06 7.95 -1.64
N GLY A 32 -2.83 8.61 -2.78
CA GLY A 32 -3.73 9.66 -3.27
C GLY A 32 -5.13 9.14 -3.58
N VAL A 33 -5.22 7.98 -4.23
CA VAL A 33 -6.51 7.37 -4.55
C VAL A 33 -7.24 6.94 -3.29
N MET A 34 -6.53 6.34 -2.33
CA MET A 34 -7.12 5.95 -1.06
C MET A 34 -7.64 7.17 -0.30
N GLY A 35 -6.90 8.27 -0.30
CA GLY A 35 -7.36 9.52 0.31
C GLY A 35 -8.63 10.07 -0.35
N TYR A 36 -8.73 9.96 -1.66
CA TYR A 36 -9.92 10.36 -2.39
C TYR A 36 -11.16 9.56 -1.93
N PHE A 37 -11.04 8.25 -1.86
CA PHE A 37 -12.15 7.41 -1.40
C PHE A 37 -12.46 7.61 0.08
N ALA A 38 -11.44 7.88 0.90
CA ALA A 38 -11.66 8.12 2.32
C ALA A 38 -12.51 9.36 2.55
N LYS A 39 -12.31 10.42 1.78
CA LYS A 39 -13.13 11.64 1.91
C LYS A 39 -14.61 11.34 1.70
N LYS A 40 -14.91 10.34 0.87
CA LYS A 40 -16.28 9.96 0.57
C LYS A 40 -16.86 8.98 1.58
N TYR A 41 -16.08 8.00 2.01
CA TYR A 41 -16.61 6.88 2.80
C TYR A 41 -16.19 6.89 4.26
N ASP A 42 -15.12 7.60 4.62
CA ASP A 42 -14.59 7.60 6.00
C ASP A 42 -13.82 8.89 6.24
N PRO A 43 -14.50 10.05 6.18
CA PRO A 43 -13.81 11.35 6.17
C PRO A 43 -12.98 11.66 7.43
N GLU A 44 -13.21 10.95 8.52
CA GLU A 44 -12.45 11.15 9.75
C GLU A 44 -11.12 10.40 9.75
N ARG A 45 -10.91 9.49 8.78
CA ARG A 45 -9.71 8.64 8.72
C ARG A 45 -8.95 8.79 7.40
N VAL A 46 -9.03 9.95 6.77
CA VAL A 46 -8.37 10.19 5.48
C VAL A 46 -6.87 9.90 5.56
N GLU A 47 -6.20 10.40 6.60
CA GLU A 47 -4.76 10.18 6.75
C GLU A 47 -4.41 8.71 6.95
N PHE A 48 -5.23 7.97 7.71
CA PHE A 48 -5.02 6.54 7.91
C PHE A 48 -5.09 5.79 6.58
N TRP A 49 -6.11 6.07 5.77
CA TRP A 49 -6.26 5.45 4.45
C TRP A 49 -5.08 5.77 3.54
N LYS A 50 -4.60 7.01 3.57
CA LYS A 50 -3.44 7.42 2.76
C LYS A 50 -2.18 6.69 3.20
N THR A 51 -1.97 6.56 4.50
CA THR A 51 -0.82 5.84 5.05
C THR A 51 -0.87 4.36 4.68
N VAL A 52 -2.05 3.74 4.75
CA VAL A 52 -2.24 2.37 4.30
C VAL A 52 -1.82 2.20 2.85
N GLY A 53 -2.29 3.09 1.98
CA GLY A 53 -1.95 3.05 0.56
C GLY A 53 -0.46 3.25 0.31
N MET A 54 0.16 4.15 1.06
CA MET A 54 1.59 4.43 0.92
C MET A 54 2.46 3.21 1.25
N LEU A 55 2.07 2.41 2.24
CA LEU A 55 2.89 1.34 2.78
C LEU A 55 2.53 -0.05 2.28
N HIS A 56 1.49 -0.18 1.44
CA HIS A 56 1.00 -1.51 1.06
C HIS A 56 2.03 -2.38 0.34
N ASP A 57 2.97 -1.79 -0.38
CA ASP A 57 4.00 -2.50 -1.14
C ASP A 57 5.41 -2.27 -0.61
N ILE A 58 5.55 -1.92 0.68
CA ILE A 58 6.85 -1.54 1.26
C ILE A 58 7.93 -2.61 1.08
N ASP A 59 7.53 -3.88 1.01
CA ASP A 59 8.45 -5.01 0.94
C ASP A 59 8.76 -5.48 -0.49
N PHE A 60 8.08 -4.94 -1.50
CA PHE A 60 8.13 -5.53 -2.84
C PHE A 60 9.49 -5.43 -3.49
N GLU A 61 10.16 -4.28 -3.37
CA GLU A 61 11.47 -4.08 -4.02
C GLU A 61 12.54 -5.02 -3.49
N LEU A 62 12.64 -5.13 -2.16
CA LEU A 62 13.69 -5.93 -1.52
C LEU A 62 13.33 -7.41 -1.41
N TYR A 63 12.05 -7.73 -1.28
CA TYR A 63 11.60 -9.10 -1.02
C TYR A 63 10.41 -9.48 -1.91
N PRO A 64 10.58 -9.42 -3.25
CA PRO A 64 9.44 -9.69 -4.14
C PRO A 64 8.85 -11.10 -3.98
N GLU A 65 9.67 -12.09 -3.61
CA GLU A 65 9.21 -13.46 -3.41
C GLU A 65 8.52 -13.67 -2.06
N MET A 66 8.66 -12.71 -1.15
CA MET A 66 8.03 -12.74 0.18
C MET A 66 7.10 -11.55 0.37
N HIS A 67 6.56 -11.03 -0.72
CA HIS A 67 5.67 -9.88 -0.71
C HIS A 67 4.47 -10.13 0.22
N CYS A 68 4.14 -9.12 1.00
CA CYS A 68 3.11 -9.11 2.06
C CYS A 68 3.45 -9.93 3.30
N VAL A 69 4.32 -10.93 3.22
CA VAL A 69 4.79 -11.65 4.41
C VAL A 69 5.93 -10.88 5.06
N LYS A 70 6.92 -10.49 4.28
CA LYS A 70 8.05 -9.73 4.78
C LYS A 70 7.65 -8.34 5.26
N GLY A 71 6.62 -7.76 4.64
CA GLY A 71 6.07 -6.47 5.05
C GLY A 71 5.60 -6.47 6.50
N ILE A 72 5.06 -7.58 6.98
CA ILE A 72 4.64 -7.72 8.38
C ILE A 72 5.84 -7.51 9.30
N GLU A 73 6.95 -8.20 9.02
CA GLU A 73 8.17 -8.08 9.82
C GLU A 73 8.74 -6.65 9.76
N ILE A 74 8.80 -6.08 8.56
CA ILE A 74 9.34 -4.73 8.37
C ILE A 74 8.54 -3.72 9.18
N LEU A 75 7.22 -3.74 9.05
CA LEU A 75 6.38 -2.76 9.73
C LEU A 75 6.38 -2.94 11.24
N ARG A 76 6.44 -4.18 11.72
CA ARG A 76 6.58 -4.44 13.15
C ARG A 76 7.92 -3.95 13.68
N HIS A 77 8.98 -4.15 12.91
CA HIS A 77 10.31 -3.67 13.29
C HIS A 77 10.32 -2.13 13.38
N GLU A 78 9.59 -1.46 12.52
CA GLU A 78 9.50 0.00 12.51
C GLU A 78 8.51 0.55 13.54
N GLY A 79 7.89 -0.32 14.33
CA GLY A 79 6.99 0.11 15.40
C GLY A 79 5.60 0.49 14.97
N ILE A 80 5.19 0.07 13.79
CA ILE A 80 3.88 0.42 13.23
C ILE A 80 2.77 -0.38 13.93
N ASP A 81 1.64 0.29 14.17
CA ASP A 81 0.49 -0.32 14.84
C ASP A 81 -0.10 -1.48 14.01
N GLU A 82 -0.52 -2.54 14.69
CA GLU A 82 -1.05 -3.75 14.04
C GLU A 82 -2.27 -3.46 13.17
N SER A 83 -3.10 -2.48 13.53
CA SER A 83 -4.27 -2.13 12.73
C SER A 83 -3.89 -1.65 11.34
N LEU A 84 -2.79 -0.90 11.25
CA LEU A 84 -2.28 -0.42 9.96
C LEU A 84 -1.61 -1.53 9.18
N ILE A 85 -0.83 -2.37 9.86
CA ILE A 85 -0.16 -3.51 9.23
C ILE A 85 -1.20 -4.41 8.58
N ARG A 86 -2.24 -4.77 9.33
CA ARG A 86 -3.33 -5.60 8.82
C ARG A 86 -3.94 -5.01 7.55
N SER A 87 -4.33 -3.75 7.61
CA SER A 87 -4.99 -3.11 6.49
C SER A 87 -4.08 -2.97 5.27
N ALA A 88 -2.83 -2.56 5.48
CA ALA A 88 -1.88 -2.37 4.39
C ALA A 88 -1.56 -3.67 3.66
N LEU A 89 -1.43 -4.77 4.40
CA LEU A 89 -1.00 -6.04 3.79
C LEU A 89 -2.17 -6.95 3.40
N SER A 90 -3.40 -6.52 3.62
CA SER A 90 -4.59 -7.28 3.22
C SER A 90 -4.72 -7.41 1.70
N HIS A 91 -4.11 -6.50 0.94
CA HIS A 91 -4.20 -6.53 -0.52
C HIS A 91 -3.57 -7.78 -1.15
N GLY A 92 -2.70 -8.46 -0.42
CA GLY A 92 -2.04 -9.67 -0.92
C GLY A 92 -2.78 -10.97 -0.62
N TYR A 93 -3.91 -10.89 0.09
CA TYR A 93 -4.63 -12.10 0.49
C TYR A 93 -5.07 -12.91 -0.73
N GLY A 94 -4.81 -14.21 -0.67
CA GLY A 94 -5.17 -15.12 -1.75
C GLY A 94 -4.14 -15.20 -2.88
N MET A 95 -3.23 -14.24 -2.99
CA MET A 95 -2.19 -14.22 -4.04
C MET A 95 -0.79 -14.30 -3.47
N THR A 96 -0.62 -13.95 -2.22
CA THR A 96 0.65 -14.01 -1.51
C THR A 96 0.44 -14.79 -0.22
N GLY A 97 1.45 -14.82 0.66
CA GLY A 97 1.32 -15.45 1.96
C GLY A 97 0.65 -14.60 3.02
N SER A 98 0.01 -13.48 2.64
CA SER A 98 -0.63 -12.61 3.62
C SER A 98 -1.77 -13.33 4.34
N PRO A 99 -1.78 -13.31 5.70
CA PRO A 99 -2.86 -13.94 6.46
C PRO A 99 -4.10 -13.06 6.62
N PHE A 100 -4.06 -11.81 6.12
CA PHE A 100 -5.09 -10.81 6.41
C PHE A 100 -6.11 -10.73 5.27
N GLU A 101 -7.27 -11.36 5.47
CA GLU A 101 -8.38 -11.26 4.54
C GLU A 101 -8.99 -9.85 4.61
N PRO A 102 -9.26 -9.19 3.45
CA PRO A 102 -9.91 -7.89 3.47
C PRO A 102 -11.30 -7.97 4.09
N GLU A 103 -11.51 -7.24 5.17
CA GLU A 103 -12.78 -7.22 5.90
C GLU A 103 -13.44 -5.84 5.88
N GLN A 104 -12.64 -4.80 6.12
CA GLN A 104 -13.14 -3.42 6.13
C GLN A 104 -13.32 -2.91 4.71
N MET A 105 -14.22 -1.94 4.53
CA MET A 105 -14.39 -1.29 3.23
C MET A 105 -13.06 -0.75 2.70
N MET A 106 -12.27 -0.13 3.57
CA MET A 106 -10.95 0.39 3.23
C MET A 106 -10.07 -0.69 2.60
N GLU A 107 -10.05 -1.87 3.20
CA GLU A 107 -9.20 -2.97 2.73
C GLU A 107 -9.69 -3.53 1.39
N LYS A 108 -11.00 -3.59 1.20
CA LYS A 108 -11.58 -4.03 -0.07
C LYS A 108 -11.32 -3.03 -1.18
N ILE A 109 -11.38 -1.74 -0.86
CA ILE A 109 -11.06 -0.68 -1.82
C ILE A 109 -9.57 -0.74 -2.18
N LEU A 110 -8.70 -0.92 -1.20
CA LEU A 110 -7.26 -1.05 -1.47
C LEU A 110 -7.00 -2.22 -2.42
N TYR A 111 -7.62 -3.36 -2.18
CA TYR A 111 -7.46 -4.55 -3.03
C TYR A 111 -7.83 -4.23 -4.48
N ALA A 112 -8.98 -3.58 -4.67
CA ALA A 112 -9.44 -3.20 -6.01
C ALA A 112 -8.58 -2.11 -6.66
N VAL A 113 -8.18 -1.11 -5.89
CA VAL A 113 -7.36 0.01 -6.37
C VAL A 113 -5.97 -0.48 -6.81
N ASP A 114 -5.38 -1.38 -6.03
CA ASP A 114 -4.06 -1.91 -6.35
C ASP A 114 -4.08 -2.64 -7.70
N GLU A 115 -5.09 -3.46 -7.94
CA GLU A 115 -5.23 -4.15 -9.23
C GLU A 115 -5.49 -3.16 -10.37
N LEU A 116 -6.35 -2.17 -10.16
CA LEU A 116 -6.67 -1.17 -11.18
C LEU A 116 -5.46 -0.32 -11.54
N THR A 117 -4.69 0.14 -10.57
CA THR A 117 -3.50 0.95 -10.84
C THR A 117 -2.45 0.14 -11.60
N GLY A 118 -2.31 -1.14 -11.29
CA GLY A 118 -1.45 -2.04 -12.04
C GLY A 118 -1.89 -2.18 -13.49
N LEU A 119 -3.19 -2.32 -13.73
CA LEU A 119 -3.75 -2.41 -15.08
C LEU A 119 -3.54 -1.11 -15.87
N ILE A 120 -3.78 0.04 -15.23
CA ILE A 120 -3.57 1.34 -15.88
C ILE A 120 -2.10 1.50 -16.27
N GLY A 121 -1.19 1.11 -15.39
CA GLY A 121 0.24 1.15 -15.69
C GLY A 121 0.60 0.27 -16.88
N ALA A 122 0.05 -0.94 -16.94
CA ALA A 122 0.27 -1.85 -18.06
C ALA A 122 -0.25 -1.28 -19.37
N VAL A 123 -1.45 -0.69 -19.36
CA VAL A 123 -2.04 -0.07 -20.54
C VAL A 123 -1.19 1.12 -21.01
N ALA A 124 -0.70 1.94 -20.08
CA ALA A 124 0.17 3.07 -20.42
C ALA A 124 1.47 2.62 -21.09
N ILE A 125 2.07 1.53 -20.58
CA ILE A 125 3.29 0.97 -21.17
C ILE A 125 3.00 0.46 -22.58
N ILE A 126 1.91 -0.28 -22.76
CA ILE A 126 1.52 -0.82 -24.06
C ILE A 126 1.30 0.32 -25.04
N ARG A 127 0.59 1.36 -24.65
CA ARG A 127 0.34 2.52 -25.51
C ARG A 127 1.62 3.20 -25.94
N ARG A 128 2.55 3.38 -25.02
CA ARG A 128 3.84 4.02 -25.32
C ARG A 128 4.66 3.24 -26.33
N ARG A 129 4.64 1.90 -26.24
CA ARG A 129 5.47 1.03 -27.09
C ARG A 129 4.86 0.74 -28.47
N PHE A 130 3.54 0.63 -28.55
CA PHE A 130 2.89 0.08 -29.74
C PHE A 130 1.97 1.05 -30.45
N PHE A 131 1.72 2.18 -29.86
CA PHE A 131 0.86 3.21 -30.42
C PHE A 131 1.45 4.60 -30.26
#